data_3e95436fe15f8956223a3974abbdffc7
#
_entry.id   3e95436fe15f8956223a3974abbdffc7
#
_cell.length_a   1.000
_cell.length_b   1.000
_cell.length_c   1.000
_cell.angle_alpha   90.00
_cell.angle_beta   90.00
_cell.angle_gamma   90.00
#
_symmetry.space_group_name_H-M   'P 1'
#
loop_
_entity.id
_entity.type
_entity.pdbx_description
1 polymer ?
#
loop_
_entity_poly.entity_id
_entity_poly.type
_entity_poly.pdbx_seq_one_letter_code
_entity_poly.pdbx_strand_id
1 'polypeptide(L)'
;MKGKDPVDVIRKALSKTLVFYYPFAGRLREVPGGKLIVDCNDEGVLFIEADADVTLEQFGDALVPPFPCLDELLFDVPGSSDMINAPILLIQVTRLKCGGFIFALRLNHTMSDATGLVQFMNAIGEISRGMNKPSILPVWQRELLSARDPPRVTFSHREYEQVQDTKGTIVPLDDMVHRSFFFGPTELAAIRPLFPSHLQRQSKFEIITACLWRCRTIALQPDTDEEVRIICVSSGRGKFNPPLPKGYYGNTFVFPVAVTTAGKLIENPLGYALELIKKAKGEVNQEYIHSMADLMVIKGRPHITVVRMYLVSDVTHAGLRDVDFGWGKAVYGGPAHGGVGVVPGFASFYIPFRNAKGEEGIIIPLCLPSQAMERFVIELDSLLKNKISQPIKSGQISSLIISSL
;
A
#
# COMPACT_ATOMS: atom_id res chain seq x y z
N MET A 1 8.43 27.37 -9.47
CA MET A 1 7.95 27.04 -10.83
C MET A 1 6.68 27.81 -11.26
N LYS A 2 6.29 28.85 -10.51
CA LYS A 2 5.09 29.64 -10.84
C LYS A 2 5.14 30.15 -12.28
N GLY A 3 4.07 29.95 -13.05
CA GLY A 3 3.97 30.37 -14.47
C GLY A 3 4.61 29.44 -15.51
N LYS A 4 5.21 28.32 -15.10
CA LYS A 4 5.69 27.29 -16.03
C LYS A 4 4.64 26.20 -16.18
N ASP A 5 4.55 25.63 -17.39
CA ASP A 5 3.68 24.47 -17.64
C ASP A 5 4.25 23.21 -16.98
N PRO A 6 3.49 22.54 -16.06
CA PRO A 6 3.93 21.34 -15.39
C PRO A 6 4.23 20.18 -16.35
N VAL A 7 3.46 20.06 -17.44
CA VAL A 7 3.65 19.01 -18.43
C VAL A 7 5.01 19.12 -19.09
N ASP A 8 5.38 20.30 -19.58
CA ASP A 8 6.65 20.54 -20.25
C ASP A 8 7.83 20.34 -19.32
N VAL A 9 7.73 20.84 -18.07
CA VAL A 9 8.80 20.73 -17.08
C VAL A 9 9.00 19.25 -16.69
N ILE A 10 7.92 18.53 -16.39
CA ILE A 10 8.00 17.14 -15.95
C ILE A 10 8.46 16.24 -17.09
N ARG A 11 7.95 16.45 -18.33
CA ARG A 11 8.38 15.69 -19.52
C ARG A 11 9.88 15.80 -19.75
N LYS A 12 10.41 17.04 -19.70
CA LYS A 12 11.85 17.30 -19.87
C LYS A 12 12.68 16.72 -18.72
N ALA A 13 12.18 16.77 -17.50
CA ALA A 13 12.84 16.16 -16.35
C ALA A 13 12.82 14.63 -16.43
N LEU A 14 11.68 14.05 -16.81
CA LEU A 14 11.53 12.60 -17.00
C LEU A 14 12.54 12.07 -18.02
N SER A 15 12.65 12.72 -19.19
CA SER A 15 13.60 12.28 -20.24
C SER A 15 15.04 12.24 -19.74
N LYS A 16 15.45 13.22 -18.94
CA LYS A 16 16.78 13.24 -18.30
C LYS A 16 16.91 12.20 -17.18
N THR A 17 15.85 11.97 -16.42
CA THR A 17 15.85 10.99 -15.32
C THR A 17 15.95 9.56 -15.85
N LEU A 18 15.33 9.28 -16.99
CA LEU A 18 15.38 7.96 -17.64
C LEU A 18 16.79 7.57 -18.11
N VAL A 19 17.70 8.52 -18.32
CA VAL A 19 19.12 8.21 -18.56
C VAL A 19 19.74 7.45 -17.39
N PHE A 20 19.30 7.74 -16.17
CA PHE A 20 19.75 7.06 -14.95
C PHE A 20 18.91 5.82 -14.63
N TYR A 21 17.60 5.87 -14.90
CA TYR A 21 16.63 4.80 -14.67
C TYR A 21 16.23 4.11 -15.98
N TYR A 22 17.20 3.91 -16.89
CA TYR A 22 16.95 3.39 -18.24
C TYR A 22 16.16 2.07 -18.28
N PRO A 23 16.23 1.15 -17.27
CA PRO A 23 15.41 -0.04 -17.31
C PRO A 23 13.89 0.24 -17.29
N PHE A 24 13.46 1.40 -16.77
CA PHE A 24 12.03 1.77 -16.80
C PHE A 24 11.53 2.12 -18.21
N ALA A 25 12.44 2.41 -19.14
CA ALA A 25 12.14 2.67 -20.55
C ALA A 25 12.20 1.41 -21.44
N GLY A 26 12.48 0.25 -20.85
CA GLY A 26 12.54 -1.02 -21.57
C GLY A 26 11.21 -1.77 -21.62
N ARG A 27 11.31 -3.07 -21.92
CA ARG A 27 10.18 -4.01 -21.94
C ARG A 27 10.50 -5.25 -21.13
N LEU A 28 9.50 -5.79 -20.44
CA LEU A 28 9.63 -7.07 -19.77
C LEU A 28 9.51 -8.20 -20.78
N ARG A 29 10.40 -9.18 -20.67
CA ARG A 29 10.36 -10.44 -21.41
C ARG A 29 10.50 -11.61 -20.47
N GLU A 30 9.82 -12.70 -20.75
CA GLU A 30 9.97 -13.96 -20.04
C GLU A 30 11.05 -14.80 -20.69
N VAL A 31 11.94 -15.37 -19.87
CA VAL A 31 12.97 -16.32 -20.29
C VAL A 31 12.65 -17.71 -19.74
N PRO A 32 13.31 -18.78 -20.23
CA PRO A 32 13.11 -20.14 -19.74
C PRO A 32 13.14 -20.22 -18.22
N GLY A 33 12.20 -20.97 -17.63
CA GLY A 33 12.01 -21.05 -16.18
C GLY A 33 11.12 -19.94 -15.59
N GLY A 34 10.40 -19.17 -16.43
CA GLY A 34 9.45 -18.15 -15.99
C GLY A 34 10.09 -16.91 -15.37
N LYS A 35 11.40 -16.73 -15.48
CA LYS A 35 12.11 -15.56 -14.98
C LYS A 35 11.91 -14.36 -15.92
N LEU A 36 11.64 -13.20 -15.34
CA LEU A 36 11.51 -11.96 -16.11
C LEU A 36 12.86 -11.25 -16.24
N ILE A 37 13.13 -10.73 -17.43
CA ILE A 37 14.23 -9.83 -17.72
C ILE A 37 13.68 -8.52 -18.28
N VAL A 38 14.49 -7.46 -18.18
CA VAL A 38 14.20 -6.18 -18.83
C VAL A 38 15.06 -6.06 -20.08
N ASP A 39 14.42 -5.98 -21.23
CA ASP A 39 15.07 -5.63 -22.47
C ASP A 39 15.12 -4.11 -22.60
N CYS A 40 16.33 -3.55 -22.52
CA CYS A 40 16.56 -2.11 -22.59
C CYS A 40 16.74 -1.72 -24.06
N ASN A 41 15.64 -1.61 -24.82
CA ASN A 41 15.57 -1.57 -26.27
C ASN A 41 15.11 -0.22 -26.86
N ASP A 42 15.23 0.86 -26.09
CA ASP A 42 14.91 2.24 -26.49
C ASP A 42 13.43 2.52 -26.85
N GLU A 43 12.51 1.59 -26.57
CA GLU A 43 11.08 1.78 -26.83
C GLU A 43 10.42 2.86 -25.97
N GLY A 44 11.04 3.21 -24.85
CA GLY A 44 10.62 4.35 -24.02
C GLY A 44 9.40 4.07 -23.14
N VAL A 45 8.81 5.15 -22.65
CA VAL A 45 7.67 5.17 -21.72
C VAL A 45 6.47 5.87 -22.34
N LEU A 46 5.27 5.57 -21.84
CA LEU A 46 4.09 6.34 -22.21
C LEU A 46 3.97 7.59 -21.35
N PHE A 47 3.80 8.74 -21.99
CA PHE A 47 3.58 10.02 -21.34
C PHE A 47 2.33 10.68 -21.90
N ILE A 48 1.32 10.86 -21.06
CA ILE A 48 0.02 11.43 -21.42
C ILE A 48 -0.06 12.85 -20.87
N GLU A 49 -0.52 13.76 -21.70
CA GLU A 49 -0.86 15.13 -21.38
C GLU A 49 -2.38 15.28 -21.42
N ALA A 50 -2.96 15.82 -20.34
CA ALA A 50 -4.39 16.02 -20.22
C ALA A 50 -4.71 17.36 -19.56
N ASP A 51 -5.92 17.86 -19.84
CA ASP A 51 -6.52 19.04 -19.24
C ASP A 51 -7.87 18.67 -18.63
N ALA A 52 -8.12 19.14 -17.39
CA ALA A 52 -9.38 18.92 -16.70
C ALA A 52 -10.05 20.28 -16.33
N ASP A 53 -11.29 20.46 -16.71
CA ASP A 53 -12.08 21.66 -16.39
C ASP A 53 -12.64 21.61 -14.95
N VAL A 54 -11.79 21.22 -14.02
CA VAL A 54 -12.08 21.15 -12.59
C VAL A 54 -10.95 21.80 -11.78
N THR A 55 -11.29 22.29 -10.60
CA THR A 55 -10.30 22.78 -9.64
C THR A 55 -9.99 21.70 -8.60
N LEU A 56 -8.83 21.79 -7.94
CA LEU A 56 -8.49 20.89 -6.84
C LEU A 56 -9.52 20.96 -5.70
N GLU A 57 -10.06 22.14 -5.43
CA GLU A 57 -11.07 22.36 -4.40
C GLU A 57 -12.40 21.63 -4.69
N GLN A 58 -12.77 21.47 -5.96
CA GLN A 58 -13.98 20.74 -6.37
C GLN A 58 -13.93 19.25 -6.06
N PHE A 59 -12.75 18.68 -5.88
CA PHE A 59 -12.63 17.31 -5.37
C PHE A 59 -13.01 17.20 -3.89
N GLY A 60 -12.91 18.29 -3.13
CA GLY A 60 -13.29 18.32 -1.71
C GLY A 60 -12.70 17.15 -0.92
N ASP A 61 -13.56 16.48 -0.15
CA ASP A 61 -13.18 15.27 0.61
C ASP A 61 -13.02 14.02 -0.26
N ALA A 62 -13.26 14.10 -1.57
CA ALA A 62 -13.11 12.98 -2.50
C ALA A 62 -11.65 12.70 -2.92
N LEU A 63 -10.68 13.47 -2.40
CA LEU A 63 -9.23 13.17 -2.55
C LEU A 63 -8.79 12.00 -1.67
N VAL A 64 -9.62 10.96 -1.59
CA VAL A 64 -9.33 9.72 -0.89
C VAL A 64 -9.56 8.53 -1.82
N PRO A 65 -8.74 7.46 -1.75
CA PRO A 65 -8.98 6.29 -2.59
C PRO A 65 -10.25 5.52 -2.18
N PRO A 66 -10.94 4.90 -3.16
CA PRO A 66 -10.66 5.01 -4.58
C PRO A 66 -11.02 6.38 -5.11
N PHE A 67 -10.14 6.95 -5.94
CA PHE A 67 -10.40 8.26 -6.53
C PHE A 67 -11.58 8.22 -7.50
N PRO A 68 -12.44 9.25 -7.50
CA PRO A 68 -13.36 9.47 -8.60
C PRO A 68 -12.56 9.78 -9.88
N CYS A 69 -13.11 9.42 -11.02
CA CYS A 69 -12.49 9.71 -12.32
C CYS A 69 -11.07 9.14 -12.48
N LEU A 70 -10.80 7.98 -11.88
CA LEU A 70 -9.46 7.38 -11.93
C LEU A 70 -9.03 7.04 -13.35
N ASP A 71 -9.96 6.54 -14.18
CA ASP A 71 -9.69 6.16 -15.55
C ASP A 71 -9.34 7.37 -16.43
N GLU A 72 -9.86 8.55 -16.09
CA GLU A 72 -9.50 9.81 -16.75
C GLU A 72 -8.17 10.38 -16.21
N LEU A 73 -7.87 10.15 -14.94
CA LEU A 73 -6.63 10.64 -14.30
C LEU A 73 -5.40 9.78 -14.62
N LEU A 74 -5.61 8.55 -15.01
CA LEU A 74 -4.57 7.64 -15.51
C LEU A 74 -5.16 6.76 -16.61
N PHE A 75 -5.25 7.34 -17.80
CA PHE A 75 -5.88 6.71 -18.95
C PHE A 75 -5.16 5.40 -19.33
N ASP A 76 -5.94 4.34 -19.51
CA ASP A 76 -5.41 3.05 -19.96
C ASP A 76 -5.26 3.03 -21.48
N VAL A 77 -4.03 3.20 -21.95
CA VAL A 77 -3.73 3.15 -23.37
C VAL A 77 -3.88 1.70 -23.86
N PRO A 78 -4.68 1.44 -24.91
CA PRO A 78 -4.84 0.09 -25.43
C PRO A 78 -3.51 -0.61 -25.70
N GLY A 79 -3.34 -1.85 -25.18
CA GLY A 79 -2.12 -2.64 -25.31
C GLY A 79 -1.01 -2.26 -24.31
N SER A 80 -1.26 -1.34 -23.37
CA SER A 80 -0.27 -0.95 -22.35
C SER A 80 -0.43 -1.65 -21.00
N SER A 81 -1.48 -2.45 -20.84
CA SER A 81 -1.79 -3.15 -19.58
C SER A 81 -1.21 -4.57 -19.50
N ASP A 82 -0.67 -5.09 -20.59
CA ASP A 82 -0.04 -6.40 -20.61
C ASP A 82 1.22 -6.43 -19.71
N MET A 83 1.50 -7.59 -19.13
CA MET A 83 2.69 -7.75 -18.27
C MET A 83 3.97 -7.82 -19.11
N ILE A 84 3.92 -8.47 -20.26
CA ILE A 84 5.05 -8.76 -21.15
C ILE A 84 4.95 -7.90 -22.42
N ASN A 85 6.06 -7.40 -22.91
CA ASN A 85 6.17 -6.58 -24.11
C ASN A 85 5.35 -5.28 -24.11
N ALA A 86 4.80 -4.89 -22.97
CA ALA A 86 4.12 -3.61 -22.79
C ALA A 86 5.04 -2.57 -22.14
N PRO A 87 4.73 -1.27 -22.26
CA PRO A 87 5.47 -0.22 -21.55
C PRO A 87 5.48 -0.46 -20.04
N ILE A 88 6.68 -0.50 -19.46
CA ILE A 88 6.87 -0.71 -18.03
C ILE A 88 6.32 0.46 -17.21
N LEU A 89 6.41 1.67 -17.74
CA LEU A 89 6.04 2.91 -17.09
C LEU A 89 5.09 3.73 -17.98
N LEU A 90 3.99 4.15 -17.37
CA LEU A 90 3.07 5.14 -17.92
C LEU A 90 2.95 6.29 -16.93
N ILE A 91 3.02 7.53 -17.43
CA ILE A 91 2.82 8.74 -16.63
C ILE A 91 1.76 9.60 -17.34
N GLN A 92 0.84 10.13 -16.56
CA GLN A 92 -0.09 11.16 -17.01
C GLN A 92 0.05 12.40 -16.13
N VAL A 93 0.11 13.56 -16.78
CA VAL A 93 0.08 14.87 -16.12
C VAL A 93 -1.16 15.61 -16.58
N THR A 94 -2.10 15.81 -15.67
CA THR A 94 -3.38 16.48 -15.93
C THR A 94 -3.36 17.89 -15.33
N ARG A 95 -3.46 18.93 -16.16
CA ARG A 95 -3.59 20.32 -15.69
C ARG A 95 -4.99 20.54 -15.17
N LEU A 96 -5.11 21.29 -14.08
CA LEU A 96 -6.39 21.67 -13.49
C LEU A 96 -6.69 23.16 -13.74
N LYS A 97 -7.95 23.53 -13.80
CA LYS A 97 -8.43 24.90 -14.02
C LYS A 97 -7.88 25.92 -13.00
N CYS A 98 -7.58 25.49 -11.77
CA CYS A 98 -6.98 26.33 -10.74
C CYS A 98 -5.47 26.60 -10.90
N GLY A 99 -4.84 26.08 -11.96
CA GLY A 99 -3.37 26.15 -12.16
C GLY A 99 -2.58 25.09 -11.39
N GLY A 100 -3.25 24.22 -10.65
CA GLY A 100 -2.67 23.00 -10.10
C GLY A 100 -2.57 21.89 -11.15
N PHE A 101 -2.02 20.74 -10.77
CA PHE A 101 -1.97 19.56 -11.64
C PHE A 101 -2.01 18.26 -10.84
N ILE A 102 -2.38 17.19 -11.51
CA ILE A 102 -2.30 15.82 -10.99
C ILE A 102 -1.21 15.11 -11.77
N PHE A 103 -0.28 14.50 -11.05
CA PHE A 103 0.73 13.59 -11.58
C PHE A 103 0.31 12.17 -11.22
N ALA A 104 -0.06 11.40 -12.21
CA ALA A 104 -0.43 9.98 -12.06
C ALA A 104 0.60 9.09 -12.74
N LEU A 105 0.85 7.92 -12.15
CA LEU A 105 1.88 6.99 -12.60
C LEU A 105 1.41 5.55 -12.45
N ARG A 106 1.64 4.74 -13.47
CA ARG A 106 1.56 3.29 -13.44
C ARG A 106 2.93 2.71 -13.75
N LEU A 107 3.47 1.92 -12.83
CA LEU A 107 4.71 1.19 -13.00
C LEU A 107 4.44 -0.30 -12.83
N ASN A 108 4.99 -1.15 -13.70
CA ASN A 108 4.95 -2.59 -13.48
C ASN A 108 5.65 -2.92 -12.15
N HIS A 109 4.92 -3.52 -11.21
CA HIS A 109 5.38 -3.70 -9.82
C HIS A 109 6.56 -4.66 -9.69
N THR A 110 6.90 -5.43 -10.73
CA THR A 110 8.13 -6.24 -10.74
C THR A 110 9.40 -5.39 -10.70
N MET A 111 9.30 -4.12 -11.08
CA MET A 111 10.43 -3.21 -11.21
C MET A 111 10.82 -2.54 -9.91
N SER A 112 9.86 -2.19 -9.05
CA SER A 112 10.14 -1.34 -7.89
C SER A 112 9.03 -1.42 -6.84
N ASP A 113 9.41 -1.32 -5.56
CA ASP A 113 8.49 -1.07 -4.45
C ASP A 113 8.24 0.44 -4.25
N ALA A 114 7.39 0.77 -3.27
CA ALA A 114 7.05 2.16 -2.97
C ALA A 114 8.29 3.02 -2.66
N THR A 115 9.30 2.49 -1.98
CA THR A 115 10.54 3.22 -1.66
C THR A 115 11.34 3.53 -2.93
N GLY A 116 11.50 2.54 -3.81
CA GLY A 116 12.20 2.74 -5.08
C GLY A 116 11.43 3.64 -6.04
N LEU A 117 10.09 3.55 -6.05
CA LEU A 117 9.23 4.44 -6.81
C LEU A 117 9.35 5.90 -6.34
N VAL A 118 9.34 6.13 -5.03
CA VAL A 118 9.54 7.49 -4.48
C VAL A 118 10.93 8.02 -4.78
N GLN A 119 11.95 7.17 -4.74
CA GLN A 119 13.31 7.57 -5.15
C GLN A 119 13.32 8.03 -6.61
N PHE A 120 12.64 7.33 -7.51
CA PHE A 120 12.50 7.73 -8.92
C PHE A 120 11.74 9.06 -9.08
N MET A 121 10.59 9.21 -8.41
CA MET A 121 9.82 10.46 -8.48
C MET A 121 10.59 11.65 -7.91
N ASN A 122 11.35 11.46 -6.82
CA ASN A 122 12.23 12.49 -6.28
C ASN A 122 13.33 12.88 -7.28
N ALA A 123 13.90 11.91 -8.02
CA ALA A 123 14.86 12.21 -9.07
C ALA A 123 14.27 13.08 -10.18
N ILE A 124 13.02 12.82 -10.61
CA ILE A 124 12.29 13.69 -11.55
C ILE A 124 12.12 15.08 -10.93
N GLY A 125 11.69 15.16 -9.67
CA GLY A 125 11.50 16.41 -8.95
C GLY A 125 12.79 17.25 -8.82
N GLU A 126 13.91 16.63 -8.48
CA GLU A 126 15.20 17.27 -8.39
C GLU A 126 15.66 17.85 -9.74
N ILE A 127 15.53 17.08 -10.82
CA ILE A 127 15.87 17.51 -12.17
C ILE A 127 14.89 18.60 -12.66
N SER A 128 13.60 18.51 -12.31
CA SER A 128 12.62 19.59 -12.57
C SER A 128 13.02 20.90 -11.94
N ARG A 129 13.60 20.88 -10.75
CA ARG A 129 14.10 22.06 -10.03
C ARG A 129 15.49 22.53 -10.48
N GLY A 130 16.06 21.92 -11.52
CA GLY A 130 17.29 22.37 -12.17
C GLY A 130 18.55 21.60 -11.81
N MET A 131 18.45 20.47 -11.08
CA MET A 131 19.60 19.61 -10.88
C MET A 131 19.98 18.88 -12.18
N ASN A 132 21.28 18.66 -12.39
CA ASN A 132 21.77 17.95 -13.57
C ASN A 132 21.72 16.43 -13.43
N LYS A 133 21.66 15.92 -12.20
CA LYS A 133 21.61 14.49 -11.87
C LYS A 133 20.87 14.28 -10.55
N PRO A 134 20.31 13.08 -10.31
CA PRO A 134 19.72 12.73 -9.04
C PRO A 134 20.73 12.82 -7.88
N SER A 135 20.29 13.29 -6.71
CA SER A 135 21.11 13.32 -5.48
C SER A 135 21.46 11.92 -4.99
N ILE A 136 20.56 10.94 -5.26
CA ILE A 136 20.77 9.52 -5.03
C ILE A 136 20.78 8.82 -6.38
N LEU A 137 21.96 8.35 -6.80
CA LEU A 137 22.07 7.59 -8.04
C LEU A 137 21.40 6.22 -7.88
N PRO A 138 20.59 5.77 -8.87
CA PRO A 138 19.96 4.47 -8.80
C PRO A 138 20.96 3.33 -8.91
N VAL A 139 20.72 2.28 -8.14
CA VAL A 139 21.48 1.03 -8.17
C VAL A 139 20.55 -0.11 -8.58
N TRP A 140 20.89 -0.82 -9.65
CA TRP A 140 20.10 -1.95 -10.16
C TRP A 140 20.31 -3.22 -9.34
N GLN A 141 21.45 -3.81 -9.37
CA GLN A 141 21.99 -4.96 -8.61
C GLN A 141 20.91 -5.96 -8.10
N ARG A 142 20.02 -6.42 -8.99
CA ARG A 142 18.91 -7.34 -8.65
C ARG A 142 19.40 -8.68 -8.15
N GLU A 143 20.62 -9.08 -8.53
CA GLU A 143 21.29 -10.31 -8.11
C GLU A 143 21.46 -10.41 -6.58
N LEU A 144 21.50 -9.30 -5.86
CA LEU A 144 21.59 -9.29 -4.39
C LEU A 144 20.41 -9.98 -3.69
N LEU A 145 19.27 -10.06 -4.38
CA LEU A 145 18.05 -10.69 -3.87
C LEU A 145 17.68 -11.95 -4.67
N SER A 146 18.60 -12.47 -5.48
CA SER A 146 18.41 -13.75 -6.16
C SER A 146 18.43 -14.92 -5.18
N ALA A 147 17.79 -16.02 -5.57
CA ALA A 147 17.89 -17.26 -4.84
C ALA A 147 19.34 -17.74 -4.74
N ARG A 148 19.64 -18.47 -3.69
CA ARG A 148 20.95 -19.13 -3.49
C ARG A 148 21.17 -20.24 -4.50
N ASP A 149 22.41 -20.62 -4.68
CA ASP A 149 22.80 -21.79 -5.47
C ASP A 149 23.65 -22.74 -4.62
N PRO A 150 23.13 -23.93 -4.22
CA PRO A 150 21.75 -24.42 -4.44
C PRO A 150 20.71 -23.73 -3.54
N PRO A 151 19.45 -23.63 -4.00
CA PRO A 151 18.37 -23.00 -3.24
C PRO A 151 17.98 -23.83 -2.01
N ARG A 152 17.69 -23.16 -0.88
CA ARG A 152 17.39 -23.81 0.39
C ARG A 152 16.31 -23.09 1.18
N VAL A 153 15.12 -23.68 1.29
CA VAL A 153 14.01 -23.15 2.09
C VAL A 153 14.25 -23.48 3.57
N THR A 154 14.32 -22.44 4.42
CA THR A 154 14.62 -22.53 5.86
C THR A 154 13.49 -22.01 6.75
N PHE A 155 12.46 -21.40 6.17
CA PHE A 155 11.27 -20.93 6.86
C PHE A 155 9.99 -21.55 6.29
N SER A 156 8.95 -21.64 7.10
CA SER A 156 7.61 -21.96 6.61
C SER A 156 6.99 -20.71 5.98
N HIS A 157 6.77 -20.75 4.68
CA HIS A 157 6.18 -19.67 3.91
C HIS A 157 4.69 -19.92 3.70
N ARG A 158 3.89 -19.71 4.77
CA ARG A 158 2.45 -19.98 4.79
C ARG A 158 1.67 -19.09 3.83
N GLU A 159 2.24 -17.99 3.39
CA GLU A 159 1.68 -17.10 2.36
C GLU A 159 1.57 -17.76 0.98
N TYR A 160 2.27 -18.88 0.74
CA TYR A 160 2.27 -19.65 -0.51
C TYR A 160 1.70 -21.07 -0.33
N GLU A 161 1.03 -21.35 0.78
CA GLU A 161 0.34 -22.63 0.98
C GLU A 161 -0.85 -22.75 0.03
N GLN A 162 -1.05 -23.97 -0.48
CA GLN A 162 -2.28 -24.28 -1.21
C GLN A 162 -3.41 -24.47 -0.20
N VAL A 163 -4.40 -23.60 -0.24
CA VAL A 163 -5.60 -23.66 0.59
C VAL A 163 -6.78 -23.88 -0.31
N GLN A 164 -7.58 -24.92 0.00
CA GLN A 164 -8.82 -25.15 -0.74
C GLN A 164 -9.84 -24.07 -0.43
N ASP A 165 -10.38 -23.45 -1.48
CA ASP A 165 -11.48 -22.52 -1.36
C ASP A 165 -12.80 -23.25 -1.52
N THR A 166 -13.38 -23.67 -0.39
CA THR A 166 -14.60 -24.46 -0.35
C THR A 166 -15.89 -23.65 -0.50
N LYS A 167 -15.81 -22.30 -0.31
CA LYS A 167 -16.97 -21.40 -0.27
C LYS A 167 -16.84 -20.12 -1.08
N GLY A 168 -15.74 -19.97 -1.84
CA GLY A 168 -15.35 -18.70 -2.45
C GLY A 168 -14.59 -17.79 -1.48
N THR A 169 -13.68 -16.97 -2.02
CA THR A 169 -12.80 -16.12 -1.21
C THR A 169 -13.57 -14.96 -0.59
N ILE A 170 -14.42 -14.32 -1.38
CA ILE A 170 -15.35 -13.25 -1.01
C ILE A 170 -16.58 -13.36 -1.92
N VAL A 171 -17.75 -13.48 -1.33
CA VAL A 171 -19.03 -13.64 -2.06
C VAL A 171 -20.06 -12.68 -1.47
N PRO A 172 -20.89 -12.02 -2.29
CA PRO A 172 -20.83 -11.91 -3.74
C PRO A 172 -19.81 -10.87 -4.21
N LEU A 173 -19.13 -11.12 -5.33
CA LEU A 173 -18.14 -10.18 -5.92
C LEU A 173 -18.79 -8.98 -6.62
N ASP A 174 -20.02 -9.10 -7.04
CA ASP A 174 -20.83 -8.08 -7.71
C ASP A 174 -21.45 -7.04 -6.76
N ASP A 175 -21.45 -7.31 -5.45
CA ASP A 175 -21.99 -6.42 -4.40
C ASP A 175 -20.87 -5.78 -3.55
N MET A 176 -19.71 -5.59 -4.11
CA MET A 176 -18.56 -5.02 -3.40
C MET A 176 -18.66 -3.49 -3.31
N VAL A 177 -18.50 -2.97 -2.10
CA VAL A 177 -18.51 -1.53 -1.81
C VAL A 177 -17.18 -1.09 -1.21
N HIS A 178 -16.78 0.13 -1.55
CA HIS A 178 -15.55 0.76 -1.08
C HIS A 178 -15.89 1.82 -0.04
N ARG A 179 -15.13 1.82 1.08
CA ARG A 179 -15.14 2.90 2.07
C ARG A 179 -13.74 3.16 2.57
N SER A 180 -13.42 4.42 2.82
CA SER A 180 -12.16 4.82 3.43
C SER A 180 -12.37 5.23 4.88
N PHE A 181 -11.51 4.73 5.78
CA PHE A 181 -11.58 4.97 7.22
C PHE A 181 -10.36 5.77 7.67
N PHE A 182 -10.61 6.87 8.38
CA PHE A 182 -9.55 7.72 8.92
C PHE A 182 -9.20 7.33 10.35
N PHE A 183 -7.91 7.22 10.62
CA PHE A 183 -7.35 6.98 11.94
C PHE A 183 -6.40 8.11 12.33
N GLY A 184 -6.93 9.10 13.00
CA GLY A 184 -6.20 10.22 13.57
C GLY A 184 -5.85 10.02 15.05
N PRO A 185 -5.44 11.11 15.73
CA PRO A 185 -5.14 11.06 17.15
C PRO A 185 -6.32 10.60 18.03
N THR A 186 -7.54 10.99 17.65
CA THR A 186 -8.77 10.65 18.39
C THR A 186 -9.06 9.15 18.32
N GLU A 187 -9.07 8.57 17.13
CA GLU A 187 -9.32 7.14 16.93
C GLU A 187 -8.24 6.29 17.60
N LEU A 188 -6.98 6.69 17.47
CA LEU A 188 -5.86 6.01 18.14
C LEU A 188 -5.95 6.09 19.66
N ALA A 189 -6.39 7.23 20.22
CA ALA A 189 -6.62 7.38 21.64
C ALA A 189 -7.77 6.51 22.16
N ALA A 190 -8.78 6.25 21.32
CA ALA A 190 -9.89 5.37 21.66
C ALA A 190 -9.50 3.89 21.66
N ILE A 191 -8.74 3.44 20.65
CA ILE A 191 -8.42 1.99 20.51
C ILE A 191 -7.24 1.52 21.35
N ARG A 192 -6.23 2.38 21.65
CA ARG A 192 -5.06 1.97 22.46
C ARG A 192 -5.39 1.35 23.82
N PRO A 193 -6.33 1.89 24.62
CA PRO A 193 -6.68 1.33 25.92
C PRO A 193 -7.37 -0.05 25.85
N LEU A 194 -7.83 -0.48 24.67
CA LEU A 194 -8.41 -1.80 24.47
C LEU A 194 -7.37 -2.93 24.50
N PHE A 195 -6.10 -2.57 24.43
CA PHE A 195 -4.98 -3.51 24.52
C PHE A 195 -4.42 -3.58 25.94
N PRO A 196 -3.85 -4.73 26.35
CA PRO A 196 -3.11 -4.83 27.59
C PRO A 196 -2.00 -3.77 27.69
N SER A 197 -1.68 -3.30 28.90
CA SER A 197 -0.75 -2.18 29.13
C SER A 197 0.61 -2.34 28.44
N HIS A 198 1.15 -3.57 28.42
CA HIS A 198 2.44 -3.89 27.78
C HIS A 198 2.37 -3.81 26.23
N LEU A 199 1.19 -3.84 25.63
CA LEU A 199 0.97 -3.73 24.18
C LEU A 199 0.55 -2.33 23.72
N GLN A 200 0.14 -1.45 24.62
CA GLN A 200 -0.36 -0.11 24.27
C GLN A 200 0.69 0.79 23.59
N ARG A 201 1.99 0.50 23.79
CA ARG A 201 3.09 1.25 23.17
C ARG A 201 3.50 0.75 21.78
N GLN A 202 2.82 -0.27 21.25
CA GLN A 202 3.11 -0.79 19.92
C GLN A 202 2.81 0.26 18.83
N SER A 203 3.34 0.02 17.63
CA SER A 203 3.20 0.96 16.49
C SER A 203 1.73 1.21 16.14
N LYS A 204 1.45 2.38 15.56
CA LYS A 204 0.10 2.69 15.04
C LYS A 204 -0.35 1.62 14.05
N PHE A 205 0.55 1.18 13.17
CA PHE A 205 0.30 0.11 12.22
C PHE A 205 -0.22 -1.16 12.90
N GLU A 206 0.50 -1.69 13.89
CA GLU A 206 0.15 -2.95 14.56
C GLU A 206 -1.18 -2.87 15.30
N ILE A 207 -1.41 -1.75 16.00
CA ILE A 207 -2.65 -1.51 16.75
C ILE A 207 -3.86 -1.45 15.80
N ILE A 208 -3.77 -0.64 14.75
CA ILE A 208 -4.86 -0.52 13.76
C ILE A 208 -5.08 -1.85 13.05
N THR A 209 -4.00 -2.53 12.65
CA THR A 209 -4.08 -3.81 11.94
C THR A 209 -4.80 -4.88 12.75
N ALA A 210 -4.52 -4.99 14.06
CA ALA A 210 -5.20 -5.92 14.94
C ALA A 210 -6.70 -5.63 15.03
N CYS A 211 -7.10 -4.36 15.14
CA CYS A 211 -8.50 -3.95 15.13
C CYS A 211 -9.18 -4.29 13.80
N LEU A 212 -8.56 -3.90 12.68
CA LEU A 212 -9.14 -4.13 11.35
C LEU A 212 -9.28 -5.61 11.03
N TRP A 213 -8.28 -6.44 11.37
CA TRP A 213 -8.34 -7.88 11.14
C TRP A 213 -9.53 -8.51 11.89
N ARG A 214 -9.70 -8.19 13.16
CA ARG A 214 -10.82 -8.69 13.96
C ARG A 214 -12.18 -8.18 13.44
N CYS A 215 -12.34 -6.87 13.24
CA CYS A 215 -13.58 -6.29 12.72
C CYS A 215 -13.97 -6.88 11.36
N ARG A 216 -12.99 -7.06 10.47
CA ARG A 216 -13.20 -7.66 9.15
C ARG A 216 -13.63 -9.13 9.27
N THR A 217 -13.02 -9.89 10.16
CA THR A 217 -13.39 -11.30 10.38
C THR A 217 -14.81 -11.42 10.93
N ILE A 218 -15.19 -10.58 11.92
CA ILE A 218 -16.57 -10.52 12.42
C ILE A 218 -17.54 -10.16 11.29
N ALA A 219 -17.19 -9.18 10.46
CA ALA A 219 -18.03 -8.69 9.38
C ALA A 219 -18.28 -9.72 8.28
N LEU A 220 -17.26 -10.52 7.94
CA LEU A 220 -17.33 -11.55 6.90
C LEU A 220 -17.95 -12.87 7.37
N GLN A 221 -18.05 -13.09 8.68
CA GLN A 221 -18.72 -14.24 9.29
C GLN A 221 -18.25 -15.61 8.74
N PRO A 222 -16.94 -15.89 8.68
CA PRO A 222 -16.49 -17.24 8.37
C PRO A 222 -16.88 -18.20 9.48
N ASP A 223 -16.92 -19.52 9.20
CA ASP A 223 -17.16 -20.53 10.23
C ASP A 223 -16.05 -20.46 11.31
N THR A 224 -16.37 -20.80 12.55
CA THR A 224 -15.49 -20.58 13.70
C THR A 224 -14.17 -21.34 13.64
N ASP A 225 -14.16 -22.50 12.97
CA ASP A 225 -12.99 -23.36 12.75
C ASP A 225 -12.19 -23.00 11.48
N GLU A 226 -12.72 -22.16 10.62
CA GLU A 226 -12.00 -21.73 9.41
C GLU A 226 -10.77 -20.88 9.74
N GLU A 227 -9.65 -21.18 9.06
CA GLU A 227 -8.45 -20.37 9.16
C GLU A 227 -8.65 -19.02 8.47
N VAL A 228 -8.34 -17.96 9.19
CA VAL A 228 -8.26 -16.58 8.72
C VAL A 228 -6.82 -16.09 8.79
N ARG A 229 -6.40 -15.37 7.77
CA ARG A 229 -5.00 -15.02 7.54
C ARG A 229 -4.83 -13.52 7.34
N ILE A 230 -3.74 -12.97 7.84
CA ILE A 230 -3.34 -11.59 7.54
C ILE A 230 -1.88 -11.53 7.14
N ILE A 231 -1.62 -10.89 6.00
CA ILE A 231 -0.28 -10.53 5.54
C ILE A 231 0.01 -9.09 5.95
N CYS A 232 1.15 -8.88 6.61
CA CYS A 232 1.69 -7.56 6.88
C CYS A 232 2.91 -7.34 6.00
N VAL A 233 2.76 -6.65 4.86
CA VAL A 233 3.88 -6.38 3.96
C VAL A 233 5.03 -5.75 4.75
N SER A 234 6.19 -6.37 4.73
CA SER A 234 7.34 -5.99 5.54
C SER A 234 8.57 -5.70 4.69
N SER A 235 9.15 -4.51 4.85
CA SER A 235 10.36 -4.14 4.14
C SER A 235 11.57 -4.93 4.64
N GLY A 236 12.35 -5.45 3.71
CA GLY A 236 13.64 -6.09 3.96
C GLY A 236 14.83 -5.14 3.93
N ARG A 237 14.66 -3.85 3.55
CA ARG A 237 15.78 -2.93 3.28
C ARG A 237 16.75 -2.79 4.45
N GLY A 238 16.26 -2.77 5.69
CA GLY A 238 17.09 -2.69 6.90
C GLY A 238 17.49 -4.04 7.49
N LYS A 239 17.32 -5.15 6.78
CA LYS A 239 17.53 -6.51 7.29
C LYS A 239 18.82 -7.17 6.80
N PHE A 240 19.53 -6.55 5.85
CA PHE A 240 20.74 -7.10 5.24
C PHE A 240 22.00 -6.66 5.97
N ASN A 241 22.96 -7.57 6.05
CA ASN A 241 24.31 -7.31 6.51
C ASN A 241 25.31 -7.99 5.55
N PRO A 242 26.11 -7.24 4.75
CA PRO A 242 26.11 -5.79 4.66
C PRO A 242 24.77 -5.22 4.14
N PRO A 243 24.45 -3.94 4.43
CA PRO A 243 23.19 -3.33 3.99
C PRO A 243 23.14 -3.22 2.45
N LEU A 244 21.92 -3.21 1.91
CA LEU A 244 21.73 -2.97 0.49
C LEU A 244 22.35 -1.61 0.08
N PRO A 245 22.89 -1.51 -1.14
CA PRO A 245 23.51 -0.27 -1.60
C PRO A 245 22.55 0.92 -1.53
N LYS A 246 23.05 2.07 -1.12
CA LYS A 246 22.29 3.32 -1.19
C LYS A 246 21.87 3.58 -2.65
N GLY A 247 20.58 3.78 -2.87
CA GLY A 247 20.03 3.95 -4.21
C GLY A 247 19.45 2.67 -4.83
N TYR A 248 19.51 1.52 -4.15
CA TYR A 248 18.83 0.34 -4.61
C TYR A 248 17.31 0.59 -4.67
N TYR A 249 16.72 0.48 -5.86
CA TYR A 249 15.33 0.85 -6.12
C TYR A 249 14.42 -0.32 -6.49
N GLY A 250 14.91 -1.57 -6.36
CA GLY A 250 14.10 -2.76 -6.59
C GLY A 250 13.15 -3.13 -5.45
N ASN A 251 12.32 -4.11 -5.70
CA ASN A 251 11.48 -4.71 -4.65
C ASN A 251 12.35 -5.31 -3.55
N THR A 252 12.02 -4.96 -2.32
CA THR A 252 12.70 -5.49 -1.13
C THR A 252 11.69 -5.65 -0.02
N PHE A 253 10.67 -6.45 -0.24
CA PHE A 253 9.64 -6.73 0.75
C PHE A 253 9.27 -8.20 0.73
N VAL A 254 8.72 -8.67 1.82
CA VAL A 254 8.22 -10.02 2.04
C VAL A 254 6.83 -9.98 2.67
N PHE A 255 6.17 -11.12 2.69
CA PHE A 255 4.78 -11.28 3.07
C PHE A 255 4.60 -12.15 4.32
N PRO A 256 5.19 -11.78 5.49
CA PRO A 256 4.95 -12.53 6.70
C PRO A 256 3.46 -12.62 7.00
N VAL A 257 2.99 -13.80 7.33
CA VAL A 257 1.58 -14.09 7.54
C VAL A 257 1.29 -14.54 8.97
N ALA A 258 0.30 -13.93 9.61
CA ALA A 258 -0.30 -14.43 10.83
C ALA A 258 -1.54 -15.24 10.49
N VAL A 259 -1.71 -16.38 11.15
CA VAL A 259 -2.80 -17.33 10.91
C VAL A 259 -3.42 -17.75 12.23
N THR A 260 -4.74 -17.80 12.27
CA THR A 260 -5.54 -18.35 13.39
C THR A 260 -6.91 -18.78 12.89
N THR A 261 -7.72 -19.43 13.73
CA THR A 261 -9.12 -19.67 13.39
C THR A 261 -9.99 -18.43 13.65
N ALA A 262 -11.08 -18.29 12.91
CA ALA A 262 -12.01 -17.18 13.07
C ALA A 262 -12.54 -17.08 14.51
N GLY A 263 -12.96 -18.21 15.09
CA GLY A 263 -13.42 -18.27 16.47
C GLY A 263 -12.38 -17.73 17.45
N LYS A 264 -11.13 -18.19 17.38
CA LYS A 264 -10.06 -17.69 18.26
C LYS A 264 -9.80 -16.19 18.10
N LEU A 265 -9.86 -15.68 16.86
CA LEU A 265 -9.65 -14.26 16.62
C LEU A 265 -10.76 -13.39 17.20
N ILE A 266 -12.01 -13.87 17.16
CA ILE A 266 -13.19 -13.15 17.62
C ILE A 266 -13.33 -13.23 19.16
N GLU A 267 -13.15 -14.41 19.75
CA GLU A 267 -13.37 -14.67 21.17
C GLU A 267 -12.28 -14.12 22.08
N ASN A 268 -11.03 -14.07 21.60
CA ASN A 268 -9.93 -13.56 22.38
C ASN A 268 -9.88 -12.03 22.40
N PRO A 269 -9.29 -11.40 23.44
CA PRO A 269 -9.04 -9.97 23.46
C PRO A 269 -8.20 -9.49 22.26
N LEU A 270 -8.31 -8.21 21.87
CA LEU A 270 -7.53 -7.62 20.76
C LEU A 270 -6.03 -7.83 20.85
N GLY A 271 -5.48 -7.96 22.06
CA GLY A 271 -4.09 -8.29 22.30
C GLY A 271 -3.63 -9.59 21.62
N TYR A 272 -4.52 -10.58 21.48
CA TYR A 272 -4.22 -11.83 20.80
C TYR A 272 -3.89 -11.62 19.31
N ALA A 273 -4.71 -10.85 18.60
CA ALA A 273 -4.44 -10.50 17.21
C ALA A 273 -3.12 -9.76 17.06
N LEU A 274 -2.85 -8.81 17.97
CA LEU A 274 -1.62 -8.02 17.96
C LEU A 274 -0.37 -8.89 18.18
N GLU A 275 -0.42 -9.84 19.12
CA GLU A 275 0.70 -10.76 19.36
C GLU A 275 1.00 -11.66 18.14
N LEU A 276 -0.03 -12.15 17.46
CA LEU A 276 0.15 -12.92 16.23
C LEU A 276 0.83 -12.09 15.12
N ILE A 277 0.40 -10.84 14.93
CA ILE A 277 0.98 -9.90 13.96
C ILE A 277 2.45 -9.62 14.31
N LYS A 278 2.75 -9.35 15.58
CA LYS A 278 4.12 -9.12 16.06
C LYS A 278 5.02 -10.33 15.81
N LYS A 279 4.52 -11.53 16.13
CA LYS A 279 5.26 -12.78 15.90
C LYS A 279 5.62 -12.92 14.43
N ALA A 280 4.64 -12.82 13.52
CA ALA A 280 4.88 -12.96 12.09
C ALA A 280 5.89 -11.92 11.56
N LYS A 281 5.74 -10.64 11.92
CA LYS A 281 6.70 -9.59 11.55
C LYS A 281 8.09 -9.79 12.16
N GLY A 282 8.16 -10.36 13.36
CA GLY A 282 9.41 -10.63 14.08
C GLY A 282 10.27 -11.71 13.41
N GLU A 283 9.69 -12.59 12.62
CA GLU A 283 10.41 -13.63 11.87
C GLU A 283 11.20 -13.07 10.68
N VAL A 284 10.86 -11.85 10.21
CA VAL A 284 11.49 -11.25 9.04
C VAL A 284 12.91 -10.79 9.34
N ASN A 285 13.87 -11.53 8.80
CA ASN A 285 15.29 -11.22 8.81
C ASN A 285 15.88 -11.50 7.41
N GLN A 286 17.19 -11.36 7.25
CA GLN A 286 17.86 -11.62 5.98
C GLN A 286 17.66 -13.06 5.50
N GLU A 287 17.74 -14.05 6.41
CA GLU A 287 17.57 -15.46 6.08
C GLU A 287 16.13 -15.76 5.63
N TYR A 288 15.12 -15.14 6.23
CA TYR A 288 13.73 -15.23 5.76
C TYR A 288 13.58 -14.78 4.30
N ILE A 289 14.23 -13.67 3.94
CA ILE A 289 14.16 -13.09 2.59
C ILE A 289 14.82 -14.03 1.57
N HIS A 290 16.00 -14.58 1.90
CA HIS A 290 16.66 -15.56 1.05
C HIS A 290 15.86 -16.87 0.93
N SER A 291 15.29 -17.35 2.03
CA SER A 291 14.42 -18.54 2.04
C SER A 291 13.21 -18.36 1.12
N MET A 292 12.61 -17.17 1.11
CA MET A 292 11.50 -16.85 0.19
C MET A 292 11.97 -16.86 -1.28
N ALA A 293 13.11 -16.24 -1.58
CA ALA A 293 13.67 -16.26 -2.94
C ALA A 293 13.95 -17.68 -3.43
N ASP A 294 14.49 -18.54 -2.56
CA ASP A 294 14.75 -19.95 -2.83
C ASP A 294 13.46 -20.74 -3.07
N LEU A 295 12.41 -20.47 -2.27
CA LEU A 295 11.09 -21.06 -2.46
C LEU A 295 10.53 -20.75 -3.86
N MET A 296 10.67 -19.48 -4.30
CA MET A 296 10.20 -19.07 -5.63
C MET A 296 10.85 -19.89 -6.74
N VAL A 297 12.13 -20.19 -6.63
CA VAL A 297 12.85 -21.03 -7.61
C VAL A 297 12.42 -22.51 -7.51
N ILE A 298 12.36 -23.05 -6.30
CA ILE A 298 12.02 -24.48 -6.09
C ILE A 298 10.58 -24.80 -6.52
N LYS A 299 9.63 -23.89 -6.23
CA LYS A 299 8.20 -24.09 -6.52
C LYS A 299 7.71 -23.44 -7.82
N GLY A 300 8.61 -22.89 -8.65
CA GLY A 300 8.22 -22.27 -9.93
C GLY A 300 7.34 -21.05 -9.75
N ARG A 301 7.64 -20.19 -8.75
CA ARG A 301 6.94 -18.93 -8.46
C ARG A 301 5.45 -19.09 -8.17
N PRO A 302 5.10 -19.77 -7.06
CA PRO A 302 3.71 -19.94 -6.65
C PRO A 302 3.04 -18.60 -6.40
N HIS A 303 1.75 -18.53 -6.66
CA HIS A 303 0.95 -17.37 -6.29
C HIS A 303 0.71 -17.33 -4.79
N ILE A 304 0.54 -16.11 -4.27
CA ILE A 304 0.12 -15.90 -2.88
C ILE A 304 -1.28 -16.50 -2.70
N THR A 305 -1.49 -17.16 -1.56
CA THR A 305 -2.80 -17.64 -1.13
C THR A 305 -3.75 -16.45 -0.93
N VAL A 306 -4.88 -16.44 -1.62
CA VAL A 306 -5.89 -15.37 -1.47
C VAL A 306 -7.06 -15.79 -0.59
N VAL A 307 -7.23 -17.09 -0.35
CA VAL A 307 -8.36 -17.65 0.41
C VAL A 307 -8.35 -17.20 1.86
N ARG A 308 -9.40 -16.50 2.29
CA ARG A 308 -9.56 -15.90 3.63
C ARG A 308 -8.35 -15.09 4.08
N MET A 309 -7.67 -14.50 3.13
CA MET A 309 -6.49 -13.66 3.34
C MET A 309 -6.87 -12.18 3.33
N TYR A 310 -6.24 -11.42 4.20
CA TYR A 310 -6.27 -9.97 4.18
C TYR A 310 -4.83 -9.46 4.14
N LEU A 311 -4.49 -8.65 3.16
CA LEU A 311 -3.18 -8.06 3.02
C LEU A 311 -3.22 -6.58 3.44
N VAL A 312 -2.27 -6.17 4.26
CA VAL A 312 -2.09 -4.76 4.63
C VAL A 312 -0.68 -4.28 4.30
N SER A 313 -0.59 -3.10 3.72
CA SER A 313 0.67 -2.47 3.34
C SER A 313 0.74 -1.04 3.86
N ASP A 314 1.77 -0.73 4.66
CA ASP A 314 1.98 0.60 5.23
C ASP A 314 2.92 1.41 4.32
N VAL A 315 2.36 2.42 3.66
CA VAL A 315 3.10 3.38 2.84
C VAL A 315 3.21 4.77 3.50
N THR A 316 2.85 4.88 4.78
CA THR A 316 2.88 6.17 5.50
C THR A 316 4.28 6.78 5.58
N HIS A 317 5.32 5.94 5.54
CA HIS A 317 6.72 6.33 5.61
C HIS A 317 7.45 6.27 4.25
N ALA A 318 6.74 5.99 3.16
CA ALA A 318 7.36 5.92 1.84
C ALA A 318 7.80 7.29 1.28
N GLY A 319 7.23 8.40 1.78
CA GLY A 319 7.58 9.74 1.33
C GLY A 319 6.79 10.21 0.10
N LEU A 320 5.70 9.54 -0.26
CA LEU A 320 4.88 9.87 -1.44
C LEU A 320 4.35 11.31 -1.42
N ARG A 321 3.96 11.84 -0.24
CA ARG A 321 3.50 13.24 -0.08
C ARG A 321 4.63 14.27 -0.12
N ASP A 322 5.88 13.83 0.02
CA ASP A 322 7.05 14.73 0.06
C ASP A 322 7.65 14.99 -1.32
N VAL A 323 7.18 14.29 -2.34
CA VAL A 323 7.61 14.50 -3.73
C VAL A 323 7.23 15.91 -4.17
N ASP A 324 8.24 16.67 -4.64
CA ASP A 324 8.08 18.04 -5.10
C ASP A 324 8.72 18.24 -6.48
N PHE A 325 7.89 18.49 -7.48
CA PHE A 325 8.35 18.81 -8.84
C PHE A 325 8.68 20.29 -9.04
N GLY A 326 8.66 21.09 -7.98
CA GLY A 326 8.97 22.53 -8.00
C GLY A 326 7.76 23.45 -7.78
N TRP A 327 6.59 22.87 -7.49
CA TRP A 327 5.37 23.61 -7.12
C TRP A 327 4.98 23.44 -5.65
N GLY A 328 5.78 22.70 -4.88
CA GLY A 328 5.52 22.38 -3.48
C GLY A 328 5.16 20.90 -3.31
N LYS A 329 4.90 20.53 -2.04
CA LYS A 329 4.52 19.16 -1.68
C LYS A 329 3.09 18.84 -2.16
N ALA A 330 2.86 17.56 -2.45
CA ALA A 330 1.56 17.09 -2.87
C ALA A 330 0.51 17.23 -1.75
N VAL A 331 -0.72 17.63 -2.12
CA VAL A 331 -1.88 17.60 -1.23
C VAL A 331 -2.22 16.15 -0.87
N TYR A 332 -2.21 15.29 -1.86
CA TYR A 332 -2.31 13.84 -1.72
C TYR A 332 -1.10 13.18 -2.39
N GLY A 333 -0.58 12.11 -1.80
CA GLY A 333 0.43 11.23 -2.39
C GLY A 333 0.25 9.82 -1.88
N GLY A 334 -0.19 8.91 -2.75
CA GLY A 334 -0.48 7.53 -2.37
C GLY A 334 -1.04 6.69 -3.51
N PRO A 335 -1.31 5.40 -3.26
CA PRO A 335 -1.95 4.52 -4.22
C PRO A 335 -3.37 4.99 -4.58
N ALA A 336 -3.65 5.13 -5.86
CA ALA A 336 -4.93 5.67 -6.34
C ALA A 336 -6.11 4.72 -6.08
N HIS A 337 -5.90 3.41 -6.16
CA HIS A 337 -6.91 2.39 -5.80
C HIS A 337 -6.97 2.05 -4.31
N GLY A 338 -6.02 2.50 -3.51
CA GLY A 338 -6.02 2.24 -2.07
C GLY A 338 -5.80 0.78 -1.66
N GLY A 339 -5.33 -0.07 -2.57
CA GLY A 339 -5.13 -1.51 -2.35
C GLY A 339 -6.24 -2.38 -2.94
N VAL A 340 -7.27 -1.78 -3.53
CA VAL A 340 -8.28 -2.51 -4.27
C VAL A 340 -7.69 -2.89 -5.64
N GLY A 341 -7.17 -4.08 -5.70
CA GLY A 341 -6.56 -4.62 -6.92
C GLY A 341 -7.46 -5.62 -7.64
N VAL A 342 -6.82 -6.53 -8.39
CA VAL A 342 -7.47 -7.60 -9.17
C VAL A 342 -8.40 -8.50 -8.34
N VAL A 343 -8.12 -8.65 -7.03
CA VAL A 343 -8.98 -9.38 -6.09
C VAL A 343 -9.63 -8.39 -5.13
N PRO A 344 -10.91 -8.02 -5.34
CA PRO A 344 -11.62 -7.10 -4.45
C PRO A 344 -11.60 -7.60 -3.00
N GLY A 345 -11.42 -6.70 -2.04
CA GLY A 345 -11.41 -7.02 -0.61
C GLY A 345 -10.15 -7.73 -0.10
N PHE A 346 -9.19 -8.04 -0.98
CA PHE A 346 -7.96 -8.73 -0.58
C PHE A 346 -6.99 -7.80 0.18
N ALA A 347 -6.82 -6.55 -0.25
CA ALA A 347 -5.76 -5.68 0.27
C ALA A 347 -6.27 -4.30 0.71
N SER A 348 -5.53 -3.68 1.64
CA SER A 348 -5.67 -2.28 2.03
C SER A 348 -4.31 -1.63 2.24
N PHE A 349 -4.17 -0.38 1.80
CA PHE A 349 -2.99 0.43 2.07
C PHE A 349 -3.23 1.41 3.21
N TYR A 350 -2.23 1.61 4.05
CA TYR A 350 -2.20 2.66 5.07
C TYR A 350 -1.51 3.87 4.47
N ILE A 351 -2.29 4.91 4.22
CA ILE A 351 -1.87 6.08 3.46
C ILE A 351 -1.83 7.30 4.37
N PRO A 352 -0.74 8.08 4.39
CA PRO A 352 -0.69 9.29 5.20
C PRO A 352 -1.70 10.31 4.64
N PHE A 353 -2.54 10.86 5.51
CA PHE A 353 -3.62 11.74 5.10
C PHE A 353 -3.81 12.88 6.09
N ARG A 354 -4.19 14.05 5.58
CA ARG A 354 -4.65 15.18 6.37
C ARG A 354 -6.12 15.39 6.09
N ASN A 355 -6.97 15.30 7.11
CA ASN A 355 -8.41 15.48 6.95
C ASN A 355 -8.79 16.97 6.77
N ALA A 356 -10.06 17.25 6.48
CA ALA A 356 -10.59 18.61 6.30
C ALA A 356 -10.42 19.51 7.53
N LYS A 357 -10.26 18.93 8.73
CA LYS A 357 -9.98 19.67 9.97
C LYS A 357 -8.50 20.00 10.14
N GLY A 358 -7.64 19.59 9.21
CA GLY A 358 -6.19 19.79 9.29
C GLY A 358 -5.46 18.78 10.18
N GLU A 359 -6.12 17.71 10.65
CA GLU A 359 -5.50 16.67 11.49
C GLU A 359 -4.75 15.67 10.61
N GLU A 360 -3.50 15.38 11.00
CA GLU A 360 -2.69 14.34 10.38
C GLU A 360 -3.07 12.96 10.92
N GLY A 361 -3.26 12.02 10.01
CA GLY A 361 -3.64 10.65 10.32
C GLY A 361 -3.31 9.68 9.21
N ILE A 362 -3.98 8.55 9.24
CA ILE A 362 -3.86 7.46 8.27
C ILE A 362 -5.24 7.22 7.69
N ILE A 363 -5.36 7.22 6.37
CA ILE A 363 -6.56 6.75 5.70
C ILE A 363 -6.35 5.33 5.20
N ILE A 364 -7.38 4.49 5.37
CA ILE A 364 -7.33 3.07 5.02
C ILE A 364 -8.58 2.74 4.21
N PRO A 365 -8.45 2.59 2.91
CA PRO A 365 -9.52 2.09 2.06
C PRO A 365 -9.78 0.62 2.32
N LEU A 366 -11.05 0.26 2.45
CA LEU A 366 -11.53 -1.13 2.49
C LEU A 366 -12.54 -1.37 1.37
N CYS A 367 -12.54 -2.61 0.89
CA CYS A 367 -13.54 -3.12 -0.04
C CYS A 367 -14.14 -4.38 0.57
N LEU A 368 -15.45 -4.44 0.75
CA LEU A 368 -16.18 -5.57 1.31
C LEU A 368 -17.54 -5.69 0.61
N PRO A 369 -18.18 -6.89 0.63
CA PRO A 369 -19.59 -7.01 0.28
C PRO A 369 -20.43 -6.02 1.10
N SER A 370 -21.47 -5.45 0.50
CA SER A 370 -22.30 -4.37 1.09
C SER A 370 -22.73 -4.67 2.53
N GLN A 371 -23.34 -5.82 2.76
CA GLN A 371 -23.78 -6.23 4.12
C GLN A 371 -22.60 -6.43 5.09
N ALA A 372 -21.47 -6.93 4.61
CA ALA A 372 -20.26 -7.07 5.43
C ALA A 372 -19.68 -5.69 5.77
N MET A 373 -19.72 -4.73 4.86
CA MET A 373 -19.30 -3.36 5.13
C MET A 373 -20.14 -2.70 6.23
N GLU A 374 -21.45 -2.91 6.22
CA GLU A 374 -22.34 -2.41 7.29
C GLU A 374 -21.98 -3.01 8.66
N ARG A 375 -21.80 -4.32 8.72
CA ARG A 375 -21.34 -4.99 9.96
C ARG A 375 -19.97 -4.50 10.41
N PHE A 376 -19.04 -4.31 9.46
CA PHE A 376 -17.71 -3.79 9.75
C PHE A 376 -17.76 -2.40 10.38
N VAL A 377 -18.59 -1.50 9.85
CA VAL A 377 -18.77 -0.14 10.41
C VAL A 377 -19.31 -0.22 11.83
N ILE A 378 -20.32 -1.05 12.08
CA ILE A 378 -20.88 -1.23 13.43
C ILE A 378 -19.80 -1.70 14.41
N GLU A 379 -19.01 -2.71 14.05
CA GLU A 379 -17.96 -3.25 14.89
C GLU A 379 -16.84 -2.21 15.16
N LEU A 380 -16.39 -1.52 14.12
CA LEU A 380 -15.38 -0.48 14.27
C LEU A 380 -15.87 0.67 15.15
N ASP A 381 -17.09 1.14 14.91
CA ASP A 381 -17.74 2.18 15.72
C ASP A 381 -17.87 1.76 17.19
N SER A 382 -18.21 0.50 17.45
CA SER A 382 -18.27 -0.04 18.81
C SER A 382 -16.91 0.04 19.51
N LEU A 383 -15.82 -0.32 18.83
CA LEU A 383 -14.46 -0.19 19.37
C LEU A 383 -14.08 1.27 19.65
N LEU A 384 -14.47 2.19 18.76
CA LEU A 384 -14.14 3.62 18.91
C LEU A 384 -14.96 4.31 20.00
N LYS A 385 -16.19 3.87 20.27
CA LYS A 385 -17.11 4.46 21.27
C LYS A 385 -16.94 3.90 22.68
N ASN A 386 -16.33 2.76 22.87
CA ASN A 386 -16.20 2.07 24.17
C ASN A 386 -15.48 2.87 25.30
N LYS A 387 -15.01 4.10 25.04
CA LYS A 387 -14.49 5.02 26.06
C LYS A 387 -15.59 5.73 26.88
N ILE A 388 -16.87 5.67 26.47
CA ILE A 388 -17.96 6.42 27.13
C ILE A 388 -18.57 5.63 28.31
N SER A 389 -18.25 4.36 28.48
CA SER A 389 -18.91 3.46 29.45
C SER A 389 -18.05 3.05 30.65
N GLN A 390 -16.90 3.65 30.91
CA GLN A 390 -16.29 3.53 32.25
C GLN A 390 -16.87 4.63 33.15
N PRO A 391 -17.44 4.29 34.33
CA PRO A 391 -18.00 5.29 35.21
C PRO A 391 -16.89 6.22 35.70
N ILE A 392 -16.97 7.47 35.32
CA ILE A 392 -16.18 8.55 35.91
C ILE A 392 -16.55 8.58 37.39
N LYS A 393 -15.58 8.31 38.27
CA LYS A 393 -15.72 8.61 39.69
C LYS A 393 -16.15 10.08 39.77
N SER A 394 -17.28 10.28 40.45
CA SER A 394 -17.95 11.57 40.68
C SER A 394 -16.96 12.67 41.05
N GLY A 395 -16.90 13.71 40.20
CA GLY A 395 -16.17 14.94 40.48
C GLY A 395 -16.16 15.81 39.21
N GLN A 396 -17.12 16.75 39.18
CA GLN A 396 -17.22 17.89 38.26
C GLN A 396 -17.83 17.64 36.88
N ILE A 397 -19.11 18.01 36.80
CA ILE A 397 -19.91 18.24 35.59
C ILE A 397 -19.52 19.62 35.01
N SER A 398 -19.07 19.63 33.77
CA SER A 398 -19.12 20.82 32.93
C SER A 398 -19.64 20.39 31.55
N SER A 399 -20.72 21.04 31.15
CA SER A 399 -21.50 20.86 29.94
C SER A 399 -20.67 20.92 28.67
N LEU A 400 -20.82 19.94 27.79
CA LEU A 400 -20.43 20.04 26.38
C LEU A 400 -21.67 19.79 25.52
N ILE A 401 -22.00 20.82 24.76
CA ILE A 401 -23.08 20.90 23.78
C ILE A 401 -22.72 20.07 22.57
N ILE A 402 -23.63 19.19 22.19
CA ILE A 402 -23.61 18.45 20.93
C ILE A 402 -24.10 19.41 19.83
N SER A 403 -23.34 19.60 18.77
CA SER A 403 -23.85 20.07 17.49
C SER A 403 -23.67 18.99 16.44
N SER A 404 -24.82 18.49 15.99
CA SER A 404 -25.01 17.70 14.78
C SER A 404 -24.89 18.61 13.56
N LEU A 405 -24.08 18.19 12.57
CA LEU A 405 -24.38 18.21 11.12
C LEU A 405 -23.23 17.53 10.39
#